data_7f216c490b4cc446f0934d12928b4339
#
_entry.id   7f216c490b4cc446f0934d12928b4339
#
_cell.length_a   1.000
_cell.length_b   1.000
_cell.length_c   1.000
_cell.angle_alpha   90.00
_cell.angle_beta   90.00
_cell.angle_gamma   90.00
#
_symmetry.space_group_name_H-M   'P 1'
#
loop_
_entity.id
_entity.type
_entity.pdbx_description
1 polymer ?
#
loop_
_entity_poly.entity_id
_entity_poly.type
_entity_poly.pdbx_seq_one_letter_code
_entity_poly.pdbx_strand_id
1 'polypeptide(L)'
;MLGAIAGDICGSSWEGGSCPKEKFQLFGYGSAFTDDTVCTIAVTNALLEHRDIAQELRRWTLLYPNRGYGGSFIDWAQSNKGPYNSFANGGAMRVSAAGLLATSLDEADIIAGKTAEVTHNHPEGMRGAQAIAGAIWLARQGLSASELRQALTARYNYNLSDTVANLSKEFGFTVLAEETVPMAIIAALEATSWEDSIANAVAIGGDSDTLACMAGGIAEARFGLPRQHASTALNYLSAEMVPIIQALYDKAGQEYPWHSIDSDVVSESKAIPERSLTAQAKAWWKGRKNV
;
A
#
# COMPACT_ATOMS: atom_id res chain seq x y z
N MET A 1 5.35 -7.69 -0.15
CA MET A 1 5.63 -6.25 -0.33
C MET A 1 5.64 -5.80 -1.79
N LEU A 2 6.28 -6.56 -2.68
CA LEU A 2 6.32 -6.19 -4.11
C LEU A 2 4.92 -6.18 -4.74
N GLY A 3 4.02 -7.05 -4.27
CA GLY A 3 2.61 -7.02 -4.69
C GLY A 3 1.86 -5.74 -4.26
N ALA A 4 2.22 -5.15 -3.13
CA ALA A 4 1.71 -3.84 -2.73
C ALA A 4 2.24 -2.73 -3.67
N ILE A 5 3.54 -2.72 -3.92
CA ILE A 5 4.18 -1.77 -4.86
C ILE A 5 3.60 -1.91 -6.27
N ALA A 6 3.44 -3.14 -6.76
CA ALA A 6 2.85 -3.40 -8.08
C ALA A 6 1.37 -2.95 -8.12
N GLY A 7 0.65 -3.10 -7.01
CA GLY A 7 -0.72 -2.59 -6.85
C GLY A 7 -0.79 -1.07 -6.94
N ASP A 8 0.04 -0.36 -6.19
CA ASP A 8 0.21 1.10 -6.28
C ASP A 8 0.42 1.53 -7.75
N ILE A 9 1.43 0.96 -8.43
CA ILE A 9 1.75 1.28 -9.82
C ILE A 9 0.53 1.06 -10.72
N CYS A 10 -0.17 -0.06 -10.58
CA CYS A 10 -1.33 -0.39 -11.42
C CYS A 10 -2.54 0.50 -11.13
N GLY A 11 -2.80 0.82 -9.86
CA GLY A 11 -3.92 1.66 -9.43
C GLY A 11 -3.72 3.13 -9.75
N SER A 12 -2.47 3.56 -9.80
CA SER A 12 -2.07 4.96 -9.89
C SER A 12 -2.67 5.75 -11.06
N SER A 13 -2.89 5.13 -12.22
CA SER A 13 -3.49 5.80 -13.38
C SER A 13 -5.00 6.02 -13.24
N TRP A 14 -5.61 5.46 -12.20
CA TRP A 14 -7.04 5.50 -11.91
C TRP A 14 -7.39 6.31 -10.66
N GLU A 15 -6.41 6.93 -10.00
CA GLU A 15 -6.61 7.77 -8.83
C GLU A 15 -7.66 8.86 -9.10
N GLY A 16 -8.69 8.93 -8.24
CA GLY A 16 -9.85 9.80 -8.43
C GLY A 16 -10.84 9.31 -9.48
N GLY A 17 -10.68 8.10 -10.01
CA GLY A 17 -11.55 7.44 -10.97
C GLY A 17 -11.88 6.00 -10.59
N SER A 18 -12.45 5.27 -11.54
CA SER A 18 -12.65 3.83 -11.45
C SER A 18 -12.59 3.21 -12.85
N CYS A 19 -12.36 1.90 -12.92
CA CYS A 19 -12.38 1.15 -14.18
C CYS A 19 -13.11 -0.16 -13.97
N PRO A 20 -14.13 -0.48 -14.80
CA PRO A 20 -14.72 -1.80 -14.79
C PRO A 20 -13.68 -2.90 -14.98
N LYS A 21 -13.78 -3.99 -14.20
CA LYS A 21 -12.78 -5.08 -14.19
C LYS A 21 -12.43 -5.60 -15.58
N GLU A 22 -13.42 -5.75 -16.46
CA GLU A 22 -13.25 -6.27 -17.81
C GLU A 22 -12.49 -5.34 -18.77
N LYS A 23 -12.29 -4.06 -18.38
CA LYS A 23 -11.56 -3.05 -19.14
C LYS A 23 -10.22 -2.70 -18.51
N PHE A 24 -10.00 -3.14 -17.29
CA PHE A 24 -8.77 -2.82 -16.56
C PHE A 24 -7.56 -3.56 -17.14
N GLN A 25 -6.46 -2.83 -17.28
CA GLN A 25 -5.18 -3.38 -17.73
C GLN A 25 -4.10 -3.07 -16.71
N LEU A 26 -3.42 -4.10 -16.24
CA LEU A 26 -2.27 -3.96 -15.35
C LEU A 26 -1.15 -3.16 -16.04
N PHE A 27 -0.50 -2.30 -15.28
CA PHE A 27 0.61 -1.47 -15.79
C PHE A 27 0.24 -0.67 -17.04
N GLY A 28 -1.00 -0.15 -17.08
CA GLY A 28 -1.54 0.59 -18.21
C GLY A 28 -0.82 1.91 -18.48
N TYR A 29 -1.27 2.61 -19.52
CA TYR A 29 -0.71 3.92 -19.86
C TYR A 29 -0.82 4.91 -18.69
N GLY A 30 0.28 5.60 -18.38
CA GLY A 30 0.35 6.55 -17.28
C GLY A 30 0.57 5.95 -15.89
N SER A 31 0.69 4.62 -15.77
CA SER A 31 1.07 3.97 -14.51
C SER A 31 2.45 4.43 -14.05
N ALA A 32 2.58 4.73 -12.76
CA ALA A 32 3.84 5.09 -12.11
C ALA A 32 3.71 4.80 -10.62
N PHE A 33 4.81 4.61 -9.91
CA PHE A 33 4.75 4.52 -8.46
C PHE A 33 4.42 5.88 -7.83
N THR A 34 3.73 5.84 -6.70
CA THR A 34 3.28 7.00 -5.94
C THR A 34 4.00 7.10 -4.59
N ASP A 35 3.48 7.94 -3.69
CA ASP A 35 3.94 8.00 -2.30
C ASP A 35 3.69 6.71 -1.52
N ASP A 36 2.72 5.88 -1.93
CA ASP A 36 2.52 4.54 -1.37
C ASP A 36 3.80 3.70 -1.45
N THR A 37 4.39 3.61 -2.63
CA THR A 37 5.68 2.91 -2.83
C THR A 37 6.81 3.59 -2.07
N VAL A 38 6.94 4.92 -2.16
CA VAL A 38 8.04 5.64 -1.48
C VAL A 38 7.99 5.43 0.03
N CYS A 39 6.80 5.57 0.63
CA CYS A 39 6.61 5.36 2.07
C CYS A 39 6.78 3.88 2.47
N THR A 40 6.36 2.94 1.62
CA THR A 40 6.59 1.50 1.84
C THR A 40 8.09 1.18 1.87
N ILE A 41 8.87 1.71 0.94
CA ILE A 41 10.34 1.54 0.91
C ILE A 41 10.99 2.20 2.13
N ALA A 42 10.56 3.43 2.49
CA ALA A 42 11.08 4.14 3.66
C ALA A 42 10.89 3.34 4.96
N VAL A 43 9.66 2.87 5.19
CA VAL A 43 9.32 2.04 6.37
C VAL A 43 10.10 0.74 6.36
N THR A 44 10.18 0.06 5.21
CA THR A 44 10.93 -1.18 5.08
C THR A 44 12.40 -0.99 5.42
N ASN A 45 13.04 0.05 4.88
CA ASN A 45 14.43 0.36 5.16
C ASN A 45 14.66 0.66 6.65
N ALA A 46 13.73 1.41 7.27
CA ALA A 46 13.79 1.68 8.72
C ALA A 46 13.73 0.41 9.56
N LEU A 47 12.83 -0.52 9.22
CA LEU A 47 12.66 -1.79 9.94
C LEU A 47 13.87 -2.72 9.77
N LEU A 48 14.42 -2.82 8.56
CA LEU A 48 15.56 -3.68 8.26
C LEU A 48 16.85 -3.20 8.95
N GLU A 49 17.09 -1.90 8.91
CA GLU A 49 18.30 -1.26 9.38
C GLU A 49 18.19 -0.71 10.82
N HIS A 50 17.07 -0.96 11.51
CA HIS A 50 16.79 -0.43 12.85
C HIS A 50 16.94 1.09 12.95
N ARG A 51 16.50 1.82 11.90
CA ARG A 51 16.56 3.28 11.83
C ARG A 51 15.30 3.92 12.39
N ASP A 52 15.39 5.21 12.67
CA ASP A 52 14.22 6.03 13.03
C ASP A 52 13.26 6.14 11.85
N ILE A 53 12.02 5.68 12.05
CA ILE A 53 10.98 5.60 11.00
C ILE A 53 10.62 7.00 10.49
N ALA A 54 10.51 7.98 11.39
CA ALA A 54 10.17 9.34 11.00
C ALA A 54 11.28 9.98 10.15
N GLN A 55 12.55 9.73 10.49
CA GLN A 55 13.68 10.23 9.69
C GLN A 55 13.74 9.57 8.32
N GLU A 56 13.54 8.26 8.23
CA GLU A 56 13.52 7.55 6.93
C GLU A 56 12.35 8.01 6.05
N LEU A 57 11.15 8.17 6.59
CA LEU A 57 10.02 8.72 5.85
C LEU A 57 10.33 10.12 5.31
N ARG A 58 10.89 11.03 6.13
CA ARG A 58 11.30 12.36 5.67
C ARG A 58 12.35 12.28 4.57
N ARG A 59 13.38 11.47 4.78
CA ARG A 59 14.48 11.30 3.83
C ARG A 59 13.98 10.85 2.46
N TRP A 60 13.16 9.80 2.42
CA TRP A 60 12.64 9.26 1.17
C TRP A 60 11.63 10.19 0.50
N THR A 61 10.76 10.86 1.26
CA THR A 61 9.83 11.87 0.74
C THR A 61 10.58 13.03 0.07
N LEU A 62 11.66 13.51 0.66
CA LEU A 62 12.47 14.59 0.09
C LEU A 62 13.30 14.14 -1.11
N LEU A 63 13.69 12.87 -1.16
CA LEU A 63 14.39 12.27 -2.32
C LEU A 63 13.45 12.07 -3.52
N TYR A 64 12.18 11.76 -3.26
CA TYR A 64 11.14 11.53 -4.27
C TYR A 64 9.98 12.51 -4.10
N PRO A 65 10.16 13.81 -4.34
CA PRO A 65 9.07 14.78 -4.28
C PRO A 65 8.06 14.52 -5.42
N ASN A 66 6.89 15.14 -5.34
CA ASN A 66 5.85 15.09 -6.40
C ASN A 66 5.35 13.66 -6.73
N ARG A 67 5.11 12.85 -5.66
CA ARG A 67 4.58 11.48 -5.81
C ARG A 67 3.13 11.33 -5.33
N GLY A 68 2.40 12.42 -5.09
CA GLY A 68 1.00 12.35 -4.67
C GLY A 68 0.77 12.54 -3.18
N TYR A 69 1.80 12.80 -2.39
CA TYR A 69 1.69 12.96 -0.93
C TYR A 69 0.59 13.91 -0.50
N GLY A 70 -0.10 13.57 0.59
CA GLY A 70 -1.03 14.49 1.25
C GLY A 70 -0.34 15.75 1.76
N GLY A 71 -1.06 16.89 1.71
CA GLY A 71 -0.49 18.19 2.10
C GLY A 71 0.05 18.22 3.53
N SER A 72 -0.70 17.67 4.51
CA SER A 72 -0.26 17.59 5.90
C SER A 72 0.99 16.72 6.07
N PHE A 73 1.13 15.66 5.26
CA PHE A 73 2.31 14.81 5.29
C PHE A 73 3.55 15.52 4.73
N ILE A 74 3.41 16.28 3.65
CA ILE A 74 4.50 17.11 3.11
C ILE A 74 4.96 18.16 4.13
N ASP A 75 4.02 18.88 4.76
CA ASP A 75 4.33 19.88 5.80
C ASP A 75 5.07 19.23 6.98
N TRP A 76 4.66 18.03 7.37
CA TRP A 76 5.34 17.26 8.40
C TRP A 76 6.75 16.81 7.93
N ALA A 77 6.88 16.28 6.72
CA ALA A 77 8.15 15.78 6.18
C ALA A 77 9.22 16.89 6.06
N GLN A 78 8.78 18.11 5.75
CA GLN A 78 9.66 19.29 5.66
C GLN A 78 9.93 19.98 7.00
N SER A 79 9.41 19.44 8.09
CA SER A 79 9.54 20.00 9.44
C SER A 79 10.14 18.99 10.42
N ASN A 80 10.51 19.47 11.63
CA ASN A 80 10.90 18.63 12.74
C ASN A 80 9.75 18.37 13.73
N LYS A 81 8.49 18.54 13.29
CA LYS A 81 7.30 18.34 14.13
C LYS A 81 7.11 16.85 14.44
N GLY A 82 6.51 16.58 15.59
CA GLY A 82 6.01 15.25 15.96
C GLY A 82 4.79 14.84 15.13
N PRO A 83 4.14 13.72 15.50
CA PRO A 83 2.93 13.23 14.85
C PRO A 83 1.83 14.29 14.80
N TYR A 84 1.00 14.27 13.74
CA TYR A 84 -0.07 15.25 13.52
C TYR A 84 -1.47 14.65 13.59
N ASN A 85 -1.59 13.47 14.18
CA ASN A 85 -2.86 12.79 14.48
C ASN A 85 -3.72 12.51 13.23
N SER A 86 -3.08 12.15 12.12
CA SER A 86 -3.80 11.75 10.89
C SER A 86 -4.62 10.48 11.14
N PHE A 87 -5.82 10.45 10.56
CA PHE A 87 -6.72 9.31 10.50
C PHE A 87 -6.92 8.81 9.05
N ALA A 88 -6.09 9.29 8.14
CA ALA A 88 -6.05 8.87 6.74
C ALA A 88 -5.36 7.49 6.59
N ASN A 89 -5.44 6.93 5.39
CA ASN A 89 -4.93 5.60 5.03
C ASN A 89 -3.41 5.54 4.84
N GLY A 90 -2.70 6.67 4.83
CA GLY A 90 -1.24 6.72 4.65
C GLY A 90 -0.43 5.94 5.69
N GLY A 91 -1.01 5.66 6.88
CA GLY A 91 -0.44 4.72 7.83
C GLY A 91 -0.58 3.26 7.37
N ALA A 92 -1.69 2.91 6.72
CA ALA A 92 -2.02 1.55 6.31
C ALA A 92 -1.36 1.12 4.98
N MET A 93 -1.21 2.03 4.03
CA MET A 93 -0.64 1.73 2.71
C MET A 93 0.81 1.24 2.77
N ARG A 94 1.58 1.67 3.77
CA ARG A 94 3.03 1.46 3.88
C ARG A 94 3.50 0.33 4.80
N VAL A 95 2.57 -0.48 5.36
CA VAL A 95 2.87 -1.46 6.42
C VAL A 95 3.15 -2.88 5.94
N SER A 96 3.22 -3.12 4.64
CA SER A 96 3.37 -4.49 4.10
C SER A 96 4.58 -5.23 4.67
N ALA A 97 5.69 -4.53 4.93
CA ALA A 97 6.87 -5.11 5.59
C ALA A 97 6.59 -5.59 7.02
N ALA A 98 5.72 -4.92 7.78
CA ALA A 98 5.35 -5.33 9.12
C ALA A 98 4.67 -6.72 9.11
N GLY A 99 3.71 -6.95 8.21
CA GLY A 99 3.07 -8.25 8.06
C GLY A 99 3.99 -9.36 7.53
N LEU A 100 5.07 -9.00 6.82
CA LEU A 100 6.06 -9.95 6.34
C LEU A 100 7.10 -10.34 7.40
N LEU A 101 7.55 -9.39 8.21
CA LEU A 101 8.61 -9.61 9.21
C LEU A 101 8.09 -10.19 10.52
N ALA A 102 6.82 -9.98 10.85
CA ALA A 102 6.23 -10.44 12.09
C ALA A 102 6.20 -11.97 12.20
N THR A 103 6.46 -12.46 13.40
CA THR A 103 6.41 -13.89 13.77
C THR A 103 5.08 -14.29 14.44
N SER A 104 4.28 -13.28 14.82
CA SER A 104 2.93 -13.46 15.36
C SER A 104 2.01 -12.31 14.93
N LEU A 105 0.69 -12.50 15.08
CA LEU A 105 -0.29 -11.45 14.79
C LEU A 105 -0.12 -10.24 15.73
N ASP A 106 0.18 -10.50 17.01
CA ASP A 106 0.43 -9.43 17.98
C ASP A 106 1.70 -8.64 17.63
N GLU A 107 2.74 -9.30 17.14
CA GLU A 107 3.94 -8.62 16.67
C GLU A 107 3.67 -7.80 15.40
N ALA A 108 2.83 -8.30 14.46
CA ALA A 108 2.40 -7.54 13.30
C ALA A 108 1.70 -6.24 13.71
N ASP A 109 0.80 -6.29 14.68
CA ASP A 109 0.13 -5.12 15.24
C ASP A 109 1.11 -4.13 15.89
N ILE A 110 2.07 -4.63 16.67
CA ILE A 110 3.08 -3.80 17.35
C ILE A 110 3.96 -3.09 16.32
N ILE A 111 4.47 -3.81 15.31
CA ILE A 111 5.34 -3.22 14.28
C ILE A 111 4.53 -2.21 13.45
N ALA A 112 3.34 -2.58 12.98
CA ALA A 112 2.47 -1.69 12.21
C ALA A 112 2.12 -0.41 12.98
N GLY A 113 1.75 -0.56 14.27
CA GLY A 113 1.50 0.56 15.16
C GLY A 113 2.67 1.53 15.22
N LYS A 114 3.89 1.04 15.45
CA LYS A 114 5.11 1.86 15.47
C LYS A 114 5.38 2.58 14.15
N THR A 115 5.04 1.98 13.01
CA THR A 115 5.22 2.64 11.69
C THR A 115 4.16 3.70 11.42
N ALA A 116 2.95 3.54 11.97
CA ALA A 116 1.86 4.48 11.80
C ALA A 116 1.98 5.68 12.76
N GLU A 117 2.33 5.45 14.03
CA GLU A 117 2.28 6.45 15.10
C GLU A 117 3.10 7.71 14.82
N VAL A 118 4.12 7.63 13.98
CA VAL A 118 5.00 8.77 13.65
C VAL A 118 4.28 9.89 12.88
N THR A 119 3.11 9.61 12.32
CA THR A 119 2.26 10.56 11.57
C THR A 119 0.77 10.32 11.79
N HIS A 120 0.34 9.05 11.82
CA HIS A 120 -1.04 8.58 11.85
C HIS A 120 -1.39 8.01 13.23
N ASN A 121 -1.10 8.78 14.29
CA ASN A 121 -1.32 8.36 15.67
C ASN A 121 -2.78 8.53 16.17
N HIS A 122 -3.71 8.86 15.27
CA HIS A 122 -5.14 8.76 15.54
C HIS A 122 -5.55 7.27 15.64
N PRO A 123 -6.49 6.89 16.54
CA PRO A 123 -6.93 5.49 16.67
C PRO A 123 -7.29 4.81 15.34
N GLU A 124 -7.98 5.50 14.43
CA GLU A 124 -8.35 4.98 13.11
C GLU A 124 -7.14 4.76 12.19
N GLY A 125 -6.18 5.69 12.17
CA GLY A 125 -4.93 5.53 11.41
C GLY A 125 -4.09 4.36 11.91
N MET A 126 -3.99 4.21 13.24
CA MET A 126 -3.31 3.08 13.88
C MET A 126 -4.00 1.75 13.58
N ARG A 127 -5.34 1.69 13.78
CA ARG A 127 -6.16 0.51 13.51
C ARG A 127 -6.05 0.05 12.05
N GLY A 128 -6.08 1.01 11.10
CA GLY A 128 -5.94 0.70 9.68
C GLY A 128 -4.60 0.04 9.35
N ALA A 129 -3.50 0.58 9.87
CA ALA A 129 -2.17 0.02 9.69
C ALA A 129 -2.08 -1.40 10.27
N GLN A 130 -2.57 -1.60 11.50
CA GLN A 130 -2.60 -2.91 12.16
C GLN A 130 -3.44 -3.92 11.36
N ALA A 131 -4.60 -3.51 10.85
CA ALA A 131 -5.47 -4.39 10.10
C ALA A 131 -4.85 -4.88 8.78
N ILE A 132 -4.16 -4.02 8.03
CA ILE A 132 -3.47 -4.42 6.79
C ILE A 132 -2.26 -5.33 7.10
N ALA A 133 -1.43 -4.99 8.08
CA ALA A 133 -0.32 -5.84 8.48
C ALA A 133 -0.79 -7.22 9.00
N GLY A 134 -1.85 -7.22 9.82
CA GLY A 134 -2.47 -8.44 10.32
C GLY A 134 -3.11 -9.27 9.21
N ALA A 135 -3.75 -8.66 8.22
CA ALA A 135 -4.30 -9.36 7.07
C ALA A 135 -3.19 -10.07 6.25
N ILE A 136 -2.07 -9.39 6.03
CA ILE A 136 -0.90 -9.97 5.35
C ILE A 136 -0.33 -11.13 6.17
N TRP A 137 -0.15 -10.96 7.48
CA TRP A 137 0.38 -12.00 8.34
C TRP A 137 -0.53 -13.25 8.35
N LEU A 138 -1.84 -13.06 8.57
CA LEU A 138 -2.83 -14.15 8.58
C LEU A 138 -2.93 -14.87 7.23
N ALA A 139 -2.88 -14.13 6.12
CA ALA A 139 -2.88 -14.70 4.77
C ALA A 139 -1.65 -15.62 4.56
N ARG A 140 -0.48 -15.24 5.05
CA ARG A 140 0.74 -16.07 5.02
C ARG A 140 0.62 -17.36 5.86
N GLN A 141 -0.28 -17.40 6.84
CA GLN A 141 -0.57 -18.64 7.58
C GLN A 141 -1.49 -19.60 6.79
N GLY A 142 -1.92 -19.22 5.58
CA GLY A 142 -2.73 -20.07 4.71
C GLY A 142 -4.24 -20.03 5.04
N LEU A 143 -4.72 -19.03 5.78
CA LEU A 143 -6.14 -18.89 6.08
C LEU A 143 -6.93 -18.66 4.79
N SER A 144 -8.10 -19.32 4.68
CA SER A 144 -9.07 -19.06 3.62
C SER A 144 -9.65 -17.64 3.72
N ALA A 145 -10.26 -17.14 2.63
CA ALA A 145 -10.91 -15.83 2.62
C ALA A 145 -11.97 -15.69 3.72
N SER A 146 -12.71 -16.76 4.02
CA SER A 146 -13.73 -16.77 5.07
C SER A 146 -13.11 -16.65 6.47
N GLU A 147 -12.05 -17.41 6.74
CA GLU A 147 -11.32 -17.35 8.02
C GLU A 147 -10.64 -16.01 8.21
N LEU A 148 -10.03 -15.45 7.15
CA LEU A 148 -9.45 -14.10 7.16
C LEU A 148 -10.53 -13.05 7.51
N ARG A 149 -11.69 -13.09 6.83
CA ARG A 149 -12.81 -12.19 7.08
C ARG A 149 -13.24 -12.23 8.55
N GLN A 150 -13.42 -13.44 9.08
CA GLN A 150 -13.83 -13.63 10.48
C GLN A 150 -12.78 -13.11 11.46
N ALA A 151 -11.52 -13.46 11.27
CA ALA A 151 -10.41 -13.06 12.15
C ALA A 151 -10.22 -11.54 12.15
N LEU A 152 -10.22 -10.90 10.97
CA LEU A 152 -10.04 -9.46 10.82
C LEU A 152 -11.22 -8.67 11.40
N THR A 153 -12.47 -9.13 11.16
CA THR A 153 -13.66 -8.51 11.76
C THR A 153 -13.59 -8.60 13.30
N ALA A 154 -13.26 -9.76 13.84
CA ALA A 154 -13.19 -9.95 15.29
C ALA A 154 -12.08 -9.11 15.95
N ARG A 155 -10.92 -8.97 15.31
CA ARG A 155 -9.76 -8.29 15.90
C ARG A 155 -9.80 -6.78 15.73
N TYR A 156 -10.17 -6.30 14.53
CA TYR A 156 -10.07 -4.88 14.19
C TYR A 156 -11.42 -4.17 14.10
N ASN A 157 -12.53 -4.90 14.32
CA ASN A 157 -13.90 -4.35 14.31
C ASN A 157 -14.25 -3.62 12.99
N TYR A 158 -13.76 -4.11 11.84
CA TYR A 158 -14.21 -3.66 10.54
C TYR A 158 -15.42 -4.46 10.07
N ASN A 159 -16.41 -3.78 9.48
CA ASN A 159 -17.47 -4.45 8.74
C ASN A 159 -16.92 -4.88 7.37
N LEU A 160 -16.74 -6.18 7.19
CA LEU A 160 -16.25 -6.77 5.93
C LEU A 160 -17.35 -7.55 5.20
N SER A 161 -18.64 -7.29 5.47
CA SER A 161 -19.77 -8.03 4.89
C SER A 161 -20.17 -7.53 3.50
N ASP A 162 -19.66 -6.38 3.08
CA ASP A 162 -19.95 -5.81 1.76
C ASP A 162 -19.22 -6.55 0.64
N THR A 163 -19.52 -6.19 -0.61
CA THR A 163 -18.95 -6.79 -1.81
C THR A 163 -18.34 -5.75 -2.73
N VAL A 164 -17.35 -6.15 -3.53
CA VAL A 164 -16.78 -5.29 -4.58
C VAL A 164 -17.88 -4.75 -5.51
N ALA A 165 -18.86 -5.59 -5.87
CA ALA A 165 -19.96 -5.20 -6.73
C ALA A 165 -20.87 -4.11 -6.14
N ASN A 166 -21.01 -4.04 -4.82
CA ASN A 166 -21.75 -2.98 -4.16
C ASN A 166 -20.90 -1.72 -4.02
N LEU A 167 -19.68 -1.87 -3.50
CA LEU A 167 -18.74 -0.76 -3.28
C LEU A 167 -18.46 0.02 -4.58
N SER A 168 -18.35 -0.66 -5.73
CA SER A 168 -18.12 0.00 -7.02
C SER A 168 -19.31 0.84 -7.53
N LYS A 169 -20.50 0.70 -6.94
CA LYS A 169 -21.67 1.54 -7.26
C LYS A 169 -21.71 2.83 -6.46
N GLU A 170 -21.04 2.86 -5.32
CA GLU A 170 -21.03 3.96 -4.37
C GLU A 170 -19.80 4.88 -4.58
N PHE A 171 -19.37 5.02 -5.82
CA PHE A 171 -18.16 5.76 -6.20
C PHE A 171 -18.04 7.09 -5.47
N GLY A 172 -16.91 7.25 -4.76
CA GLY A 172 -16.55 8.46 -4.07
C GLY A 172 -15.06 8.46 -3.73
N PHE A 173 -14.43 9.64 -3.76
CA PHE A 173 -13.04 9.76 -3.33
C PHE A 173 -12.97 9.95 -1.82
N THR A 174 -12.25 9.08 -1.14
CA THR A 174 -11.94 9.20 0.29
C THR A 174 -10.54 8.67 0.56
N VAL A 175 -9.86 9.27 1.55
CA VAL A 175 -8.56 8.80 2.08
C VAL A 175 -8.69 8.37 3.54
N LEU A 176 -9.91 8.26 4.09
CA LEU A 176 -10.12 7.86 5.47
C LEU A 176 -9.77 6.39 5.66
N ALA A 177 -8.94 6.08 6.65
CA ALA A 177 -8.54 4.69 6.93
C ALA A 177 -9.75 3.82 7.29
N GLU A 178 -10.73 4.37 8.01
CA GLU A 178 -11.95 3.66 8.41
C GLU A 178 -12.81 3.20 7.22
N GLU A 179 -12.72 3.91 6.07
CA GLU A 179 -13.45 3.60 4.84
C GLU A 179 -12.60 2.77 3.87
N THR A 180 -11.37 3.21 3.59
CA THR A 180 -10.52 2.60 2.54
C THR A 180 -9.91 1.25 2.95
N VAL A 181 -9.58 1.07 4.23
CA VAL A 181 -8.99 -0.20 4.71
C VAL A 181 -9.94 -1.38 4.55
N PRO A 182 -11.22 -1.32 4.99
CA PRO A 182 -12.15 -2.42 4.73
C PRO A 182 -12.41 -2.63 3.23
N MET A 183 -12.45 -1.59 2.39
CA MET A 183 -12.57 -1.71 0.94
C MET A 183 -11.42 -2.52 0.34
N ALA A 184 -10.17 -2.20 0.71
CA ALA A 184 -8.98 -2.92 0.24
C ALA A 184 -8.96 -4.38 0.71
N ILE A 185 -9.35 -4.64 1.96
CA ILE A 185 -9.48 -6.00 2.49
C ILE A 185 -10.54 -6.78 1.71
N ILE A 186 -11.73 -6.22 1.47
CA ILE A 186 -12.80 -6.85 0.68
C ILE A 186 -12.32 -7.14 -0.74
N ALA A 187 -11.65 -6.19 -1.40
CA ALA A 187 -11.08 -6.37 -2.73
C ALA A 187 -10.13 -7.58 -2.79
N ALA A 188 -9.27 -7.73 -1.77
CA ALA A 188 -8.35 -8.85 -1.67
C ALA A 188 -9.05 -10.17 -1.31
N LEU A 189 -10.08 -10.16 -0.45
CA LEU A 189 -10.77 -11.37 -0.01
C LEU A 189 -11.68 -11.98 -1.08
N GLU A 190 -12.32 -11.17 -1.91
CA GLU A 190 -13.17 -11.65 -3.03
C GLU A 190 -12.35 -12.11 -4.24
N ALA A 191 -11.07 -11.76 -4.28
CA ALA A 191 -10.20 -12.10 -5.40
C ALA A 191 -9.86 -13.58 -5.45
N THR A 192 -9.66 -14.06 -6.69
CA THR A 192 -9.21 -15.42 -7.02
C THR A 192 -7.75 -15.48 -7.47
N SER A 193 -7.12 -14.33 -7.70
CA SER A 193 -5.71 -14.17 -8.03
C SER A 193 -5.21 -12.79 -7.58
N TRP A 194 -3.90 -12.54 -7.69
CA TRP A 194 -3.34 -11.23 -7.42
C TRP A 194 -3.90 -10.17 -8.39
N GLU A 195 -3.98 -10.50 -9.68
CA GLU A 195 -4.51 -9.61 -10.73
C GLU A 195 -5.98 -9.26 -10.48
N ASP A 196 -6.77 -10.25 -10.05
CA ASP A 196 -8.18 -10.06 -9.73
C ASP A 196 -8.35 -9.11 -8.53
N SER A 197 -7.45 -9.19 -7.56
CA SER A 197 -7.44 -8.28 -6.40
C SER A 197 -7.19 -6.82 -6.82
N ILE A 198 -6.24 -6.59 -7.72
CA ILE A 198 -5.97 -5.25 -8.22
C ILE A 198 -7.14 -4.72 -9.05
N ALA A 199 -7.70 -5.57 -9.92
CA ALA A 199 -8.89 -5.21 -10.70
C ALA A 199 -10.10 -4.88 -9.81
N ASN A 200 -10.29 -5.60 -8.69
CA ASN A 200 -11.31 -5.32 -7.69
C ASN A 200 -11.11 -3.94 -7.05
N ALA A 201 -9.89 -3.64 -6.60
CA ALA A 201 -9.55 -2.36 -5.96
C ALA A 201 -9.79 -1.17 -6.92
N VAL A 202 -9.36 -1.28 -8.18
CA VAL A 202 -9.57 -0.24 -9.19
C VAL A 202 -11.05 -0.13 -9.60
N ALA A 203 -11.80 -1.23 -9.58
CA ALA A 203 -13.24 -1.19 -9.85
C ALA A 203 -14.04 -0.50 -8.74
N ILE A 204 -13.62 -0.62 -7.47
CA ILE A 204 -14.17 0.17 -6.36
C ILE A 204 -13.89 1.65 -6.63
N GLY A 205 -12.68 2.00 -7.03
CA GLY A 205 -12.33 3.36 -7.43
C GLY A 205 -12.02 4.30 -6.25
N GLY A 206 -11.98 5.59 -6.53
CA GLY A 206 -11.61 6.60 -5.55
C GLY A 206 -10.09 6.73 -5.42
N ASP A 207 -9.54 6.44 -4.25
CA ASP A 207 -8.10 6.39 -3.94
C ASP A 207 -7.53 5.04 -4.40
N SER A 208 -7.53 4.83 -5.72
CA SER A 208 -7.36 3.51 -6.32
C SER A 208 -5.93 2.98 -6.26
N ASP A 209 -4.91 3.82 -6.23
CA ASP A 209 -3.53 3.41 -5.98
C ASP A 209 -3.34 2.88 -4.57
N THR A 210 -3.83 3.60 -3.56
CA THR A 210 -3.78 3.16 -2.16
C THR A 210 -4.63 1.91 -1.93
N LEU A 211 -5.85 1.83 -2.49
CA LEU A 211 -6.67 0.62 -2.41
C LEU A 211 -5.95 -0.59 -3.02
N ALA A 212 -5.38 -0.41 -4.23
CA ALA A 212 -4.65 -1.47 -4.92
C ALA A 212 -3.31 -1.80 -4.24
N CYS A 213 -2.64 -0.84 -3.63
CA CYS A 213 -1.45 -1.07 -2.80
C CYS A 213 -1.77 -1.99 -1.62
N MET A 214 -2.75 -1.63 -0.80
CA MET A 214 -3.15 -2.43 0.36
C MET A 214 -3.66 -3.81 -0.06
N ALA A 215 -4.57 -3.88 -1.03
CA ALA A 215 -5.13 -5.13 -1.54
C ALA A 215 -4.06 -6.02 -2.19
N GLY A 216 -3.14 -5.44 -2.94
CA GLY A 216 -2.02 -6.13 -3.59
C GLY A 216 -1.05 -6.77 -2.62
N GLY A 217 -0.80 -6.13 -1.48
CA GLY A 217 0.00 -6.69 -0.38
C GLY A 217 -0.65 -7.93 0.26
N ILE A 218 -1.96 -7.88 0.49
CA ILE A 218 -2.73 -9.01 1.02
C ILE A 218 -2.81 -10.14 -0.03
N ALA A 219 -3.06 -9.79 -1.29
CA ALA A 219 -3.18 -10.76 -2.38
C ALA A 219 -1.86 -11.49 -2.67
N GLU A 220 -0.72 -10.79 -2.58
CA GLU A 220 0.60 -11.43 -2.67
C GLU A 220 0.78 -12.49 -1.58
N ALA A 221 0.35 -12.22 -0.36
CA ALA A 221 0.42 -13.17 0.74
C ALA A 221 -0.51 -14.39 0.55
N ARG A 222 -1.65 -14.21 -0.17
CA ARG A 222 -2.63 -15.25 -0.44
C ARG A 222 -2.30 -16.12 -1.65
N PHE A 223 -1.80 -15.51 -2.72
CA PHE A 223 -1.70 -16.15 -4.03
C PHE A 223 -0.27 -16.18 -4.59
N GLY A 224 0.65 -15.43 -3.96
CA GLY A 224 1.92 -15.05 -4.56
C GLY A 224 1.76 -13.93 -5.60
N LEU A 225 2.87 -13.34 -6.00
CA LEU A 225 2.92 -12.38 -7.11
C LEU A 225 3.47 -13.09 -8.35
N PRO A 226 2.74 -13.12 -9.49
CA PRO A 226 3.25 -13.74 -10.70
C PRO A 226 4.55 -13.10 -11.18
N ARG A 227 5.51 -13.93 -11.58
CA ARG A 227 6.89 -13.49 -11.94
C ARG A 227 6.93 -12.38 -12.97
N GLN A 228 6.09 -12.47 -13.99
CA GLN A 228 6.00 -11.43 -15.01
C GLN A 228 5.60 -10.06 -14.44
N HIS A 229 4.68 -10.02 -13.48
CA HIS A 229 4.24 -8.78 -12.84
C HIS A 229 5.28 -8.26 -11.86
N ALA A 230 5.96 -9.15 -11.14
CA ALA A 230 7.08 -8.80 -10.29
C ALA A 230 8.20 -8.13 -11.09
N SER A 231 8.64 -8.74 -12.19
CA SER A 231 9.67 -8.17 -13.07
C SER A 231 9.22 -6.85 -13.70
N THR A 232 7.94 -6.75 -14.10
CA THR A 232 7.40 -5.50 -14.64
C THR A 232 7.40 -4.39 -13.60
N ALA A 233 6.96 -4.66 -12.37
CA ALA A 233 6.94 -3.68 -11.29
C ALA A 233 8.35 -3.16 -10.97
N LEU A 234 9.36 -4.04 -10.93
CA LEU A 234 10.75 -3.63 -10.70
C LEU A 234 11.28 -2.65 -11.74
N ASN A 235 10.82 -2.73 -13.01
CA ASN A 235 11.21 -1.79 -14.06
C ASN A 235 10.64 -0.37 -13.87
N TYR A 236 9.68 -0.17 -12.97
CA TYR A 236 9.17 1.15 -12.60
C TYR A 236 9.97 1.79 -11.46
N LEU A 237 10.78 1.01 -10.73
CA LEU A 237 11.47 1.46 -9.54
C LEU A 237 12.84 2.03 -9.87
N SER A 238 13.31 2.91 -9.00
CA SER A 238 14.70 3.36 -9.04
C SER A 238 15.66 2.32 -8.46
N ALA A 239 16.90 2.38 -8.90
CA ALA A 239 17.93 1.39 -8.57
C ALA A 239 18.12 1.19 -7.05
N GLU A 240 18.00 2.25 -6.25
CA GLU A 240 18.18 2.19 -4.81
C GLU A 240 17.02 1.52 -4.05
N MET A 241 15.85 1.37 -4.65
CA MET A 241 14.69 0.71 -4.02
C MET A 241 14.81 -0.82 -4.06
N VAL A 242 15.38 -1.35 -5.12
CA VAL A 242 15.45 -2.80 -5.39
C VAL A 242 16.21 -3.57 -4.31
N PRO A 243 17.41 -3.14 -3.85
CA PRO A 243 18.13 -3.83 -2.78
C PRO A 243 17.36 -3.90 -1.46
N ILE A 244 16.54 -2.90 -1.15
CA ILE A 244 15.71 -2.89 0.07
C ILE A 244 14.62 -3.96 -0.02
N ILE A 245 14.02 -4.10 -1.22
CA ILE A 245 13.02 -5.14 -1.47
C ILE A 245 13.68 -6.53 -1.33
N GLN A 246 14.84 -6.75 -1.93
CA GLN A 246 15.59 -8.00 -1.82
C GLN A 246 15.90 -8.34 -0.35
N ALA A 247 16.48 -7.39 0.38
CA ALA A 247 16.82 -7.57 1.79
C ALA A 247 15.60 -7.92 2.66
N LEU A 248 14.39 -7.39 2.32
CA LEU A 248 13.17 -7.76 3.03
C LEU A 248 12.79 -9.22 2.79
N TYR A 249 12.81 -9.69 1.53
CA TYR A 249 12.47 -11.08 1.22
C TYR A 249 13.48 -12.06 1.85
N ASP A 250 14.78 -11.73 1.81
CA ASP A 250 15.82 -12.49 2.51
C ASP A 250 15.55 -12.58 4.01
N LYS A 251 15.27 -11.45 4.65
CA LYS A 251 14.98 -11.37 6.08
C LYS A 251 13.72 -12.13 6.47
N ALA A 252 12.70 -12.11 5.61
CA ALA A 252 11.43 -12.82 5.82
C ALA A 252 11.51 -14.30 5.45
N GLY A 253 12.63 -14.79 4.92
CA GLY A 253 12.78 -16.17 4.43
C GLY A 253 11.83 -16.52 3.29
N GLN A 254 11.51 -15.55 2.43
CA GLN A 254 10.60 -15.72 1.29
C GLN A 254 11.39 -15.84 -0.01
N GLU A 255 10.90 -16.66 -0.92
CA GLU A 255 11.44 -16.69 -2.28
C GLU A 255 11.11 -15.39 -3.03
N TYR A 256 12.04 -14.97 -3.89
CA TYR A 256 11.80 -13.84 -4.78
C TYR A 256 10.76 -14.19 -5.83
N PRO A 257 9.73 -13.37 -6.03
CA PRO A 257 8.77 -13.56 -7.11
C PRO A 257 9.33 -13.12 -8.48
N TRP A 258 10.65 -12.92 -8.62
CA TRP A 258 11.35 -12.58 -9.87
C TRP A 258 12.58 -13.47 -10.07
N HIS A 259 13.09 -13.56 -11.31
CA HIS A 259 14.40 -14.16 -11.56
C HIS A 259 15.51 -13.21 -11.09
N SER A 260 16.74 -13.74 -10.89
CA SER A 260 17.90 -12.90 -10.60
C SER A 260 17.94 -11.71 -11.55
N ILE A 261 17.96 -10.51 -10.97
CA ILE A 261 18.02 -9.29 -11.76
C ILE A 261 19.42 -9.26 -12.37
N ASP A 262 19.51 -9.42 -13.71
CA ASP A 262 20.74 -9.10 -14.41
C ASP A 262 21.06 -7.63 -14.13
N SER A 263 22.29 -7.37 -13.68
CA SER A 263 22.74 -6.03 -13.29
C SER A 263 22.58 -4.97 -14.39
N ASP A 264 22.37 -5.41 -15.61
CA ASP A 264 22.22 -4.55 -16.78
C ASP A 264 20.80 -3.97 -16.95
N VAL A 265 19.78 -4.55 -16.31
CA VAL A 265 18.38 -4.08 -16.40
C VAL A 265 18.13 -2.85 -15.52
N VAL A 266 18.93 -2.66 -14.48
CA VAL A 266 18.78 -1.54 -13.51
C VAL A 266 19.37 -0.23 -14.05
N SER A 267 20.10 -0.23 -15.17
CA SER A 267 20.85 0.93 -15.65
C SER A 267 20.07 1.92 -16.52
N GLU A 268 18.89 1.58 -17.02
CA GLU A 268 18.04 2.50 -17.77
C GLU A 268 16.76 2.83 -17.01
N SER A 269 16.86 3.68 -16.00
CA SER A 269 15.66 4.28 -15.39
C SER A 269 14.94 5.12 -16.43
N LYS A 270 13.82 4.64 -16.95
CA LYS A 270 12.88 5.50 -17.71
C LYS A 270 12.57 6.70 -16.82
N ALA A 271 12.61 7.90 -17.40
CA ALA A 271 12.25 9.13 -16.70
C ALA A 271 10.91 8.90 -15.98
N ILE A 272 10.95 8.92 -14.64
CA ILE A 272 9.78 8.63 -13.79
C ILE A 272 8.89 9.87 -13.90
N PRO A 273 7.66 9.77 -14.40
CA PRO A 273 6.78 10.92 -14.51
C PRO A 273 6.49 11.52 -13.13
N GLU A 274 6.60 12.83 -13.01
CA GLU A 274 6.16 13.56 -11.81
C GLU A 274 4.64 13.42 -11.65
N ARG A 275 4.19 13.16 -10.43
CA ARG A 275 2.78 13.12 -10.09
C ARG A 275 2.41 14.24 -9.14
N SER A 276 1.26 14.83 -9.39
CA SER A 276 0.57 15.73 -8.46
C SER A 276 -0.80 15.14 -8.15
N LEU A 277 -1.35 15.43 -6.97
CA LEU A 277 -2.72 15.05 -6.61
C LEU A 277 -3.69 15.39 -7.74
N THR A 278 -4.60 14.47 -8.06
CA THR A 278 -5.67 14.69 -9.04
C THR A 278 -6.57 15.84 -8.65
N ALA A 279 -7.36 16.35 -9.59
CA ALA A 279 -8.32 17.42 -9.31
C ALA A 279 -9.33 17.00 -8.24
N GLN A 280 -9.75 15.75 -8.21
CA GLN A 280 -10.69 15.21 -7.22
C GLN A 280 -10.06 15.10 -5.84
N ALA A 281 -8.82 14.56 -5.74
CA ALA A 281 -8.06 14.54 -4.50
C ALA A 281 -7.83 15.95 -3.95
N LYS A 282 -7.48 16.92 -4.82
CA LYS A 282 -7.36 18.34 -4.43
C LYS A 282 -8.69 18.95 -3.98
N ALA A 283 -9.80 18.59 -4.61
CA ALA A 283 -11.12 19.09 -4.23
C ALA A 283 -11.56 18.51 -2.88
N TRP A 284 -11.35 17.22 -2.68
CA TRP A 284 -11.62 16.55 -1.40
C TRP A 284 -10.80 17.15 -0.26
N TRP A 285 -9.49 17.36 -0.48
CA TRP A 285 -8.57 17.97 0.49
C TRP A 285 -8.96 19.40 0.88
N LYS A 286 -9.43 20.21 -0.10
CA LYS A 286 -9.91 21.58 0.18
C LYS A 286 -11.17 21.62 1.03
N GLY A 287 -12.00 20.59 0.98
CA GLY A 287 -13.23 20.49 1.78
C GLY A 287 -12.99 20.06 3.24
N ARG A 288 -11.84 19.45 3.57
CA ARG A 288 -11.53 18.88 4.88
C ARG A 288 -10.16 19.36 5.37
N LYS A 289 -10.15 20.48 6.11
CA LYS A 289 -8.90 21.14 6.54
C LYS A 289 -8.05 20.40 7.58
N ASN A 290 -8.39 19.21 8.07
CA ASN A 290 -7.74 18.52 9.18
C ASN A 290 -7.55 17.00 8.98
N VAL A 291 -7.32 16.51 7.77
CA VAL A 291 -6.99 15.08 7.52
C VAL A 291 -5.48 14.89 7.39
#